data_91edbbc18f3f13d42ecbee648f4494ba
#
_entry.id   91edbbc18f3f13d42ecbee648f4494ba
#
_cell.length_a   1.000
_cell.length_b   1.000
_cell.length_c   1.000
_cell.angle_alpha   90.00
_cell.angle_beta   90.00
_cell.angle_gamma   90.00
#
_symmetry.space_group_name_H-M   'P 1'
#
loop_
_entity.id
_entity.type
_entity.pdbx_description
1 polymer ?
#
loop_
_entity_poly.entity_id
_entity_poly.type
_entity_poly.pdbx_seq_one_letter_code
_entity_poly.pdbx_strand_id
1 'polypeptide(L)'
;MAVCAVVSNIALNPTITEHEFPFSVTYELDGVTETVDAVCAVTYAGNDGYVKATTRQYKAEYISQRENMGSAFEIFVGDESSITLFTRIYPDYLMGDPEYDYFDDTVYEPILSYSNWATGETAEGLELPEQGAKIISWELPEPIENSF
;
A
#
# COMPACT_ATOMS: atom_id res chain seq x y z
N MET A 1 -1.32 47.41 21.15
CA MET A 1 -0.66 46.71 20.03
C MET A 1 -0.83 45.23 20.25
N ALA A 2 -1.74 44.60 19.52
CA ALA A 2 -1.93 43.16 19.59
C ALA A 2 -0.93 42.48 18.64
N VAL A 3 0.03 41.74 19.20
CA VAL A 3 0.92 40.88 18.44
C VAL A 3 0.10 39.64 18.05
N CYS A 4 -0.40 39.61 16.82
CA CYS A 4 -0.89 38.38 16.23
C CYS A 4 0.29 37.43 16.07
N ALA A 5 0.43 36.49 17.00
CA ALA A 5 1.28 35.33 16.79
C ALA A 5 0.65 34.51 15.65
N VAL A 6 1.20 34.63 14.47
CA VAL A 6 0.94 33.69 13.38
C VAL A 6 1.58 32.39 13.82
N VAL A 7 0.77 31.51 14.42
CA VAL A 7 1.14 30.13 14.62
C VAL A 7 1.12 29.50 13.23
N SER A 8 2.27 29.50 12.57
CA SER A 8 2.45 28.69 11.38
C SER A 8 2.32 27.24 11.81
N ASN A 9 1.30 26.56 11.34
CA ASN A 9 1.17 25.10 11.45
C ASN A 9 2.28 24.46 10.59
N ILE A 10 3.48 24.40 11.15
CA ILE A 10 4.59 23.66 10.56
C ILE A 10 4.39 22.21 10.95
N ALA A 11 4.27 21.32 9.97
CA ALA A 11 4.24 19.90 10.23
C ALA A 11 5.56 19.50 10.91
N LEU A 12 5.46 18.92 12.12
CA LEU A 12 6.62 18.47 12.86
C LEU A 12 7.19 17.20 12.19
N ASN A 13 8.52 17.07 12.24
CA ASN A 13 9.18 15.88 11.74
C ASN A 13 8.87 14.68 12.65
N PRO A 14 8.69 13.48 12.07
CA PRO A 14 8.52 12.27 12.85
C PRO A 14 9.80 11.95 13.63
N THR A 15 9.66 11.38 14.81
CA THR A 15 10.81 10.89 15.59
C THR A 15 11.43 9.65 14.94
N ILE A 16 10.58 8.74 14.43
CA ILE A 16 11.00 7.60 13.63
C ILE A 16 10.87 8.01 12.16
N THR A 17 11.98 8.07 11.45
CA THR A 17 12.06 8.57 10.07
C THR A 17 12.13 7.47 9.03
N GLU A 18 12.40 6.23 9.44
CA GLU A 18 12.45 5.07 8.57
C GLU A 18 12.02 3.82 9.31
N HIS A 19 11.33 2.92 8.63
CA HIS A 19 10.95 1.62 9.16
C HIS A 19 10.67 0.63 8.03
N GLU A 20 10.90 -0.65 8.29
CA GLU A 20 10.60 -1.74 7.38
C GLU A 20 9.37 -2.51 7.86
N PHE A 21 8.41 -2.71 6.97
CA PHE A 21 7.15 -3.38 7.24
C PHE A 21 7.05 -4.66 6.40
N PRO A 22 7.34 -5.83 6.98
CA PRO A 22 7.13 -7.09 6.27
C PRO A 22 5.63 -7.39 6.12
N PHE A 23 5.28 -8.00 5.00
CA PHE A 23 3.93 -8.45 4.73
C PHE A 23 3.91 -9.69 3.83
N SER A 24 2.83 -10.43 3.89
CA SER A 24 2.63 -11.59 3.02
C SER A 24 1.17 -11.74 2.61
N VAL A 25 0.97 -12.27 1.41
CA VAL A 25 -0.35 -12.66 0.90
C VAL A 25 -0.25 -14.04 0.28
N THR A 26 -1.09 -14.95 0.74
CA THR A 26 -1.21 -16.31 0.19
C THR A 26 -2.44 -16.37 -0.70
N TYR A 27 -2.25 -16.85 -1.92
CA TYR A 27 -3.31 -17.00 -2.91
C TYR A 27 -3.26 -18.38 -3.55
N GLU A 28 -4.36 -18.75 -4.17
CA GLU A 28 -4.48 -19.95 -5.00
C GLU A 28 -4.80 -19.54 -6.43
N LEU A 29 -4.11 -20.13 -7.38
CA LEU A 29 -4.33 -19.97 -8.81
C LEU A 29 -4.32 -21.34 -9.47
N ASP A 30 -5.44 -21.71 -10.11
CA ASP A 30 -5.64 -23.02 -10.77
C ASP A 30 -5.31 -24.22 -9.85
N GLY A 31 -5.68 -24.13 -8.58
CA GLY A 31 -5.44 -25.16 -7.57
C GLY A 31 -4.04 -25.17 -6.98
N VAL A 32 -3.15 -24.26 -7.39
CA VAL A 32 -1.80 -24.12 -6.85
C VAL A 32 -1.76 -22.96 -5.86
N THR A 33 -1.31 -23.25 -4.64
CA THR A 33 -1.14 -22.24 -3.59
C THR A 33 0.26 -21.65 -3.63
N GLU A 34 0.33 -20.32 -3.65
CA GLU A 34 1.58 -19.56 -3.60
C GLU A 34 1.47 -18.43 -2.59
N THR A 35 2.62 -17.98 -2.09
CA THR A 35 2.71 -16.85 -1.16
C THR A 35 3.63 -15.77 -1.75
N VAL A 36 3.16 -14.53 -1.70
CA VAL A 36 3.98 -13.35 -1.95
C VAL A 36 4.48 -12.85 -0.60
N ASP A 37 5.78 -12.89 -0.40
CA ASP A 37 6.47 -12.28 0.74
C ASP A 37 7.19 -11.01 0.26
N ALA A 38 7.01 -9.91 0.98
CA ALA A 38 7.65 -8.66 0.65
C ALA A 38 7.88 -7.78 1.89
N VAL A 39 8.66 -6.74 1.72
CA VAL A 39 8.90 -5.71 2.72
C VAL A 39 8.58 -4.35 2.11
N CYS A 40 7.76 -3.56 2.78
CA CYS A 40 7.59 -2.15 2.48
C CYS A 40 8.56 -1.34 3.34
N ALA A 41 9.63 -0.84 2.73
CA ALA A 41 10.59 0.03 3.38
C ALA A 41 10.15 1.49 3.21
N VAL A 42 9.81 2.15 4.31
CA VAL A 42 9.30 3.52 4.31
C VAL A 42 10.33 4.46 4.88
N THR A 43 10.52 5.59 4.21
CA THR A 43 11.42 6.67 4.64
C THR A 43 10.67 8.01 4.59
N TYR A 44 10.78 8.79 5.65
CA TYR A 44 10.30 10.16 5.66
C TYR A 44 11.08 11.01 4.67
N ALA A 45 10.38 11.69 3.77
CA ALA A 45 10.96 12.41 2.64
C ALA A 45 10.86 13.94 2.77
N GLY A 46 10.47 14.45 3.94
CA GLY A 46 10.29 15.88 4.19
C GLY A 46 8.84 16.34 4.12
N ASN A 47 8.64 17.63 4.23
CA ASN A 47 7.34 18.26 4.11
C ASN A 47 7.14 18.78 2.69
N ASP A 48 5.90 18.79 2.24
CA ASP A 48 5.55 19.43 0.97
C ASP A 48 5.84 20.94 1.09
N GLY A 49 6.81 21.42 0.30
CA GLY A 49 7.25 22.83 0.27
C GLY A 49 6.28 23.79 -0.41
N TYR A 50 5.11 23.33 -0.82
CA TYR A 50 4.11 24.13 -1.52
C TYR A 50 2.91 24.50 -0.64
N VAL A 51 2.81 25.77 -0.31
CA VAL A 51 1.63 26.54 0.16
C VAL A 51 1.05 26.16 1.54
N LYS A 52 1.17 24.94 2.00
CA LYS A 52 0.87 24.51 3.38
C LYS A 52 1.93 23.50 3.77
N ALA A 53 2.98 23.94 4.43
CA ALA A 53 4.04 23.07 4.96
C ALA A 53 3.55 22.12 6.09
N THR A 54 2.34 21.57 5.94
CA THR A 54 1.67 20.76 6.93
C THR A 54 1.57 19.29 6.54
N THR A 55 1.85 18.95 5.27
CA THR A 55 1.76 17.56 4.79
C THR A 55 3.13 16.92 4.78
N ARG A 56 3.27 15.84 5.52
CA ARG A 56 4.47 15.01 5.51
C ARG A 56 4.45 14.09 4.31
N GLN A 57 5.62 13.89 3.71
CA GLN A 57 5.78 12.99 2.59
C GLN A 57 6.64 11.79 2.98
N TYR A 58 6.25 10.63 2.49
CA TYR A 58 6.96 9.37 2.71
C TYR A 58 7.27 8.71 1.36
N LYS A 59 8.46 8.13 1.28
CA LYS A 59 8.84 7.23 0.18
C LYS A 59 8.68 5.82 0.63
N ALA A 60 8.09 4.99 -0.22
CA ALA A 60 7.99 3.57 -0.01
C ALA A 60 8.74 2.82 -1.10
N GLU A 61 9.55 1.86 -0.72
CA GLU A 61 10.18 0.88 -1.59
C GLU A 61 9.66 -0.51 -1.22
N TYR A 62 9.20 -1.24 -2.21
CA TYR A 62 8.66 -2.58 -2.02
C TYR A 62 9.69 -3.60 -2.49
N ILE A 63 10.21 -4.36 -1.55
CA ILE A 63 11.30 -5.33 -1.77
C ILE A 63 10.69 -6.73 -1.73
N SER A 64 10.80 -7.45 -2.84
CA SER A 64 10.34 -8.84 -2.97
C SER A 64 11.23 -9.62 -3.92
N GLN A 65 11.26 -10.95 -3.79
CA GLN A 65 11.87 -11.84 -4.78
C GLN A 65 11.03 -11.95 -6.05
N ARG A 66 9.74 -11.57 -5.99
CA ARG A 66 8.84 -11.51 -7.14
C ARG A 66 8.87 -10.12 -7.74
N GLU A 67 8.82 -10.04 -9.07
CA GLU A 67 8.64 -8.75 -9.77
C GLU A 67 7.39 -8.04 -9.27
N ASN A 68 7.51 -6.75 -9.01
CA ASN A 68 6.44 -5.91 -8.53
C ASN A 68 6.49 -4.52 -9.16
N MET A 69 5.32 -3.88 -9.19
CA MET A 69 5.17 -2.45 -9.46
C MET A 69 4.62 -1.79 -8.19
N GLY A 70 5.52 -1.40 -7.28
CA GLY A 70 5.12 -0.94 -5.96
C GLY A 70 4.42 -2.06 -5.17
N SER A 71 3.20 -1.79 -4.69
CA SER A 71 2.38 -2.74 -3.95
C SER A 71 1.58 -3.73 -4.84
N ALA A 72 1.82 -3.74 -6.14
CA ALA A 72 1.16 -4.59 -7.11
C ALA A 72 2.06 -5.71 -7.59
N PHE A 73 1.55 -6.93 -7.60
CA PHE A 73 2.27 -8.14 -8.02
C PHE A 73 1.48 -8.83 -9.12
N GLU A 74 2.10 -9.01 -10.29
CA GLU A 74 1.50 -9.83 -11.35
C GLU A 74 1.61 -11.30 -10.97
N ILE A 75 0.47 -11.96 -10.76
CA ILE A 75 0.42 -13.40 -10.42
C ILE A 75 0.15 -14.28 -11.64
N PHE A 76 -0.42 -13.70 -12.68
CA PHE A 76 -0.62 -14.34 -13.97
C PHE A 76 -0.49 -13.32 -15.10
N VAL A 77 0.24 -13.68 -16.14
CA VAL A 77 0.34 -12.93 -17.39
C VAL A 77 0.15 -13.90 -18.56
N GLY A 78 -0.94 -13.74 -19.29
CA GLY A 78 -1.25 -14.46 -20.51
C GLY A 78 -1.09 -13.60 -21.75
N ASP A 79 -1.49 -14.14 -22.91
CA ASP A 79 -1.39 -13.43 -24.19
C ASP A 79 -2.38 -12.26 -24.31
N GLU A 80 -3.52 -12.34 -23.65
CA GLU A 80 -4.62 -11.37 -23.74
C GLU A 80 -5.13 -10.88 -22.38
N SER A 81 -4.63 -11.44 -21.28
CA SER A 81 -5.13 -11.15 -19.94
C SER A 81 -4.05 -11.23 -18.88
N SER A 82 -4.30 -10.60 -17.74
CA SER A 82 -3.47 -10.68 -16.55
C SER A 82 -4.30 -10.67 -15.28
N ILE A 83 -3.72 -11.21 -14.22
CA ILE A 83 -4.24 -11.09 -12.85
C ILE A 83 -3.16 -10.44 -12.00
N THR A 84 -3.52 -9.35 -11.34
CA THR A 84 -2.64 -8.59 -10.45
C THR A 84 -3.16 -8.65 -9.02
N LEU A 85 -2.26 -8.90 -8.09
CA LEU A 85 -2.51 -8.81 -6.67
C LEU A 85 -2.10 -7.43 -6.17
N PHE A 86 -3.04 -6.66 -5.63
CA PHE A 86 -2.79 -5.37 -4.98
C PHE A 86 -2.84 -5.52 -3.47
N THR A 87 -1.81 -5.08 -2.77
CA THR A 87 -1.68 -5.22 -1.32
C THR A 87 -2.15 -4.00 -0.53
N ARG A 88 -2.49 -2.90 -1.17
CA ARG A 88 -3.08 -1.70 -0.56
C ARG A 88 -2.41 -1.23 0.73
N ILE A 89 -1.10 -1.08 0.68
CA ILE A 89 -0.30 -0.60 1.81
C ILE A 89 -0.14 0.92 1.72
N TYR A 90 -0.38 1.62 2.83
CA TYR A 90 -0.30 3.09 2.91
C TYR A 90 0.83 3.51 3.85
N PRO A 91 1.94 4.04 3.30
CA PRO A 91 3.12 4.41 4.09
C PRO A 91 2.86 5.39 5.23
N ASP A 92 2.03 6.39 5.00
CA ASP A 92 1.68 7.42 5.99
C ASP A 92 1.04 6.80 7.23
N TYR A 93 0.09 5.91 7.00
CA TYR A 93 -0.57 5.16 8.06
C TYR A 93 0.40 4.29 8.84
N LEU A 94 1.23 3.53 8.14
CA LEU A 94 2.20 2.64 8.78
C LEU A 94 3.21 3.39 9.63
N MET A 95 3.57 4.60 9.24
CA MET A 95 4.47 5.47 10.01
C MET A 95 3.78 6.18 11.18
N GLY A 96 2.50 5.91 11.41
CA GLY A 96 1.74 6.47 12.52
C GLY A 96 1.43 7.95 12.37
N ASP A 97 1.35 8.47 11.14
CA ASP A 97 1.06 9.88 10.90
C ASP A 97 -0.35 10.25 11.34
N PRO A 98 -0.52 11.18 12.30
CA PRO A 98 -1.85 11.56 12.82
C PRO A 98 -2.68 12.35 11.81
N GLU A 99 -2.10 12.88 10.75
CA GLU A 99 -2.80 13.58 9.67
C GLU A 99 -3.35 12.61 8.61
N TYR A 100 -3.05 11.34 8.74
CA TYR A 100 -3.63 10.32 7.88
C TYR A 100 -5.13 10.16 8.19
N ASP A 101 -5.98 10.57 7.26
CA ASP A 101 -7.42 10.75 7.46
C ASP A 101 -8.28 9.77 6.64
N TYR A 102 -7.70 8.68 6.14
CA TYR A 102 -8.44 7.72 5.34
C TYR A 102 -8.64 6.42 6.10
N PHE A 103 -9.81 6.25 6.74
CA PHE A 103 -10.15 4.99 7.35
C PHE A 103 -11.54 4.48 7.02
N ASP A 104 -11.55 3.61 6.06
CA ASP A 104 -12.46 2.50 5.99
C ASP A 104 -11.60 1.24 6.22
N ASP A 105 -11.88 0.45 7.24
CA ASP A 105 -11.14 -0.79 7.57
C ASP A 105 -11.06 -1.76 6.38
N THR A 106 -11.99 -1.65 5.42
CA THR A 106 -12.01 -2.46 4.19
C THR A 106 -10.93 -2.07 3.18
N VAL A 107 -10.29 -0.91 3.34
CA VAL A 107 -9.25 -0.42 2.42
C VAL A 107 -7.95 -1.22 2.53
N TYR A 108 -7.75 -1.98 3.61
CA TYR A 108 -6.53 -2.75 3.87
C TYR A 108 -6.56 -4.18 3.37
N GLU A 109 -7.70 -4.69 2.93
CA GLU A 109 -7.75 -6.02 2.37
C GLU A 109 -7.01 -6.04 1.01
N PRO A 110 -6.16 -7.05 0.76
CA PRO A 110 -5.59 -7.23 -0.56
C PRO A 110 -6.70 -7.57 -1.56
N ILE A 111 -6.49 -7.27 -2.82
CA ILE A 111 -7.47 -7.51 -3.87
C ILE A 111 -6.82 -8.11 -5.10
N LEU A 112 -7.50 -9.03 -5.76
CA LEU A 112 -7.16 -9.52 -7.09
C LEU A 112 -7.87 -8.66 -8.14
N SER A 113 -7.15 -8.31 -9.18
CA SER A 113 -7.68 -7.59 -10.35
C SER A 113 -7.36 -8.36 -11.62
N TYR A 114 -8.40 -8.72 -12.36
CA TYR A 114 -8.32 -9.32 -13.67
C TYR A 114 -8.59 -8.31 -14.76
N SER A 115 -7.82 -8.36 -15.81
CA SER A 115 -8.01 -7.55 -17.01
C SER A 115 -7.76 -8.39 -18.26
N ASN A 116 -8.69 -8.32 -19.20
CA ASN A 116 -8.52 -8.86 -20.54
C ASN A 116 -8.55 -7.70 -21.55
N TRP A 117 -7.40 -7.40 -22.14
CA TRP A 117 -7.27 -6.26 -23.07
C TRP A 117 -7.78 -6.53 -24.47
N ALA A 118 -8.03 -7.78 -24.82
CA ALA A 118 -8.65 -8.13 -26.11
C ALA A 118 -10.17 -7.91 -26.09
N THR A 119 -10.83 -8.18 -24.97
CA THR A 119 -12.30 -8.05 -24.82
C THR A 119 -12.74 -6.84 -24.02
N GLY A 120 -11.84 -6.22 -23.24
CA GLY A 120 -12.15 -5.17 -22.28
C GLY A 120 -12.80 -5.68 -20.99
N GLU A 121 -12.90 -6.99 -20.79
CA GLU A 121 -13.44 -7.58 -19.57
C GLU A 121 -12.53 -7.33 -18.38
N THR A 122 -13.11 -6.95 -17.25
CA THR A 122 -12.41 -6.75 -15.97
C THR A 122 -13.20 -7.36 -14.81
N ALA A 123 -12.50 -7.80 -13.77
CA ALA A 123 -13.11 -8.25 -12.53
C ALA A 123 -12.17 -7.98 -11.36
N GLU A 124 -12.73 -7.70 -10.19
CA GLU A 124 -11.98 -7.46 -8.96
C GLU A 124 -12.63 -8.15 -7.77
N GLY A 125 -11.84 -8.59 -6.80
CA GLY A 125 -12.32 -9.15 -5.56
C GLY A 125 -11.29 -10.01 -4.84
N LEU A 126 -11.70 -10.58 -3.71
CA LEU A 126 -10.92 -11.60 -2.98
C LEU A 126 -10.94 -12.93 -3.73
N GLU A 127 -11.96 -13.16 -4.52
CA GLU A 127 -12.12 -14.34 -5.36
C GLU A 127 -12.45 -13.92 -6.78
N LEU A 128 -11.81 -14.59 -7.74
CA LEU A 128 -12.10 -14.52 -9.17
C LEU A 128 -12.42 -15.94 -9.66
N PRO A 129 -13.67 -16.44 -9.46
CA PRO A 129 -14.02 -17.83 -9.72
C PRO A 129 -13.81 -18.26 -11.18
N GLU A 130 -14.13 -17.38 -12.13
CA GLU A 130 -13.98 -17.65 -13.57
C GLU A 130 -12.51 -17.76 -13.99
N GLN A 131 -11.60 -17.09 -13.27
CA GLN A 131 -10.17 -17.11 -13.50
C GLN A 131 -9.44 -18.16 -12.65
N GLY A 132 -10.16 -18.85 -11.76
CA GLY A 132 -9.58 -19.85 -10.87
C GLY A 132 -8.63 -19.26 -9.83
N ALA A 133 -8.83 -18.02 -9.43
CA ALA A 133 -7.96 -17.31 -8.49
C ALA A 133 -8.71 -16.91 -7.22
N LYS A 134 -8.07 -17.03 -6.07
CA LYS A 134 -8.58 -16.54 -4.79
C LYS A 134 -7.46 -16.20 -3.82
N ILE A 135 -7.68 -15.20 -2.99
CA ILE A 135 -6.83 -14.92 -1.84
C ILE A 135 -7.26 -15.82 -0.69
N ILE A 136 -6.31 -16.52 -0.07
CA ILE A 136 -6.55 -17.47 1.03
C ILE A 136 -6.34 -16.79 2.37
N SER A 137 -5.22 -16.08 2.53
CA SER A 137 -4.84 -15.42 3.77
C SER A 137 -3.84 -14.31 3.51
N TRP A 138 -3.71 -13.40 4.47
CA TRP A 138 -2.72 -12.34 4.42
C TRP A 138 -2.28 -11.91 5.82
N GLU A 139 -1.06 -11.44 5.88
CA GLU A 139 -0.49 -10.74 7.03
C GLU A 139 -0.01 -9.38 6.55
N LEU A 140 -0.80 -8.34 6.83
CA LEU A 140 -0.45 -6.96 6.55
C LEU A 140 0.12 -6.30 7.81
N PRO A 141 1.07 -5.37 7.64
CA PRO A 141 1.73 -4.74 8.78
C PRO A 141 0.77 -3.81 9.52
N GLU A 142 0.98 -3.70 10.82
CA GLU A 142 0.32 -2.70 11.65
C GLU A 142 1.17 -1.42 11.73
N PRO A 143 0.54 -0.26 11.97
CA PRO A 143 1.27 0.99 12.14
C PRO A 143 2.16 0.98 13.39
N ILE A 144 3.29 1.67 13.29
CA ILE A 144 4.14 1.92 14.44
C ILE A 144 3.60 3.06 15.29
N GLU A 145 3.95 3.06 16.58
CA GLU A 145 3.81 4.25 17.41
C GLU A 145 4.94 5.24 17.06
N ASN A 146 4.57 6.41 16.64
CA ASN A 146 5.50 7.47 16.28
C ASN A 146 5.08 8.78 16.95
N SER A 147 6.03 9.69 17.15
CA SER A 147 5.78 11.01 17.72
C SER A 147 6.23 12.12 16.76
N PHE A 148 5.56 13.23 16.86
CA PHE A 148 5.69 14.35 15.91
C PHE A 148 5.82 15.69 16.62
#